data_4e2fe4a8c372b8ee96ca82da6fff9b88
#
_entry.id   4e2fe4a8c372b8ee96ca82da6fff9b88
#
_cell.length_a   1.000
_cell.length_b   1.000
_cell.length_c   1.000
_cell.angle_alpha   90.00
_cell.angle_beta   90.00
_cell.angle_gamma   90.00
#
_symmetry.space_group_name_H-M   'P 1'
#
loop_
_entity.id
_entity.type
_entity.pdbx_description
1 polymer ?
#
loop_
_entity_poly.entity_id
_entity_poly.type
_entity_poly.pdbx_seq_one_letter_code
_entity_poly.pdbx_strand_id
1 'polypeptide(L)'
;AVIANAGPVNLNWMMTGPQADFWPSRVYTGQFYSENTPMRILAWRGQVVEGHGDHDKTLMGTIADRTALGDVVKANDWNQYIVIARGGTFLHIVNGQLMSVMVDDDPASSNNQAGLFGIEIEAMTKVSVRNIWVKVIE
;
A
#
# COMPACT_ATOMS: atom_id res chain seq x y z
N ALA A 1 6.78 3.50 -4.18
CA ALA A 1 5.51 2.86 -3.85
C ALA A 1 5.24 1.65 -4.75
N VAL A 2 4.39 0.74 -4.30
CA VAL A 2 3.90 -0.39 -5.09
C VAL A 2 2.40 -0.22 -5.23
N ILE A 3 1.93 -0.15 -6.45
CA ILE A 3 0.51 -0.05 -6.77
C ILE A 3 0.05 -1.41 -7.28
N ALA A 4 -0.94 -1.99 -6.63
CA ALA A 4 -1.57 -3.24 -7.04
C ALA A 4 -3.00 -2.95 -7.50
N ASN A 5 -3.51 -3.76 -8.43
CA ASN A 5 -4.85 -3.59 -9.00
C ASN A 5 -5.10 -2.20 -9.59
N ALA A 6 -4.07 -1.60 -10.16
CA ALA A 6 -4.19 -0.27 -10.74
C ALA A 6 -5.18 -0.28 -11.92
N GLY A 7 -6.02 0.71 -11.93
CA GLY A 7 -6.92 0.98 -13.04
C GLY A 7 -6.20 1.39 -14.34
N PRO A 8 -6.92 1.85 -15.35
CA PRO A 8 -6.32 2.20 -16.62
C PRO A 8 -5.26 3.29 -16.47
N VAL A 9 -4.10 3.04 -17.06
CA VAL A 9 -2.97 3.97 -17.10
C VAL A 9 -3.34 5.11 -18.05
N ASN A 10 -3.16 6.34 -17.59
CA ASN A 10 -3.25 7.48 -18.49
C ASN A 10 -1.97 7.60 -19.34
N LEU A 11 -1.95 8.53 -20.28
CA LEU A 11 -0.83 8.74 -21.20
C LEU A 11 0.51 9.10 -20.53
N ASN A 12 0.52 9.37 -19.22
CA ASN A 12 1.68 9.76 -18.46
C ASN A 12 2.18 8.65 -17.51
N TRP A 13 1.78 7.40 -17.72
CA TRP A 13 2.14 6.26 -16.88
C TRP A 13 1.63 6.35 -15.42
N MET A 14 0.72 7.27 -15.15
CA MET A 14 0.08 7.37 -13.85
C MET A 14 -0.89 6.22 -13.66
N MET A 15 -0.80 5.58 -12.51
CA MET A 15 -1.67 4.49 -12.12
C MET A 15 -2.67 4.99 -11.07
N THR A 16 -3.81 4.33 -10.98
CA THR A 16 -4.84 4.63 -9.98
C THR A 16 -5.11 3.37 -9.18
N GLY A 17 -5.20 3.47 -7.88
CA GLY A 17 -5.56 2.34 -7.03
C GLY A 17 -4.71 2.20 -5.77
N PRO A 18 -4.79 1.01 -5.13
CA PRO A 18 -4.13 0.74 -3.87
C PRO A 18 -2.61 0.74 -3.99
N GLN A 19 -1.97 1.47 -3.09
CA GLN A 19 -0.53 1.71 -3.07
C GLN A 19 0.07 1.36 -1.71
N ALA A 20 1.13 0.59 -1.75
CA ALA A 20 1.96 0.29 -0.59
C ALA A 20 3.17 1.22 -0.57
N ASP A 21 3.16 2.17 0.35
CA ASP A 21 4.18 3.20 0.42
C ASP A 21 5.50 2.72 1.02
N PHE A 22 6.59 3.14 0.39
CA PHE A 22 7.92 3.16 1.00
C PHE A 22 8.57 4.53 0.75
N TRP A 23 9.16 5.10 1.80
CA TRP A 23 9.69 6.45 1.78
C TRP A 23 11.01 6.56 2.56
N PRO A 24 12.00 7.30 2.08
CA PRO A 24 13.31 7.35 2.74
C PRO A 24 13.27 7.87 4.19
N SER A 25 12.35 8.79 4.49
CA SER A 25 12.21 9.38 5.83
C SER A 25 11.45 8.50 6.83
N ARG A 26 11.04 7.30 6.45
CA ARG A 26 10.22 6.38 7.25
C ARG A 26 8.81 6.90 7.61
N VAL A 27 8.44 8.11 7.26
CA VAL A 27 7.15 8.70 7.66
C VAL A 27 5.98 7.92 7.08
N TYR A 28 6.07 7.60 5.80
CA TYR A 28 4.97 6.96 5.05
C TYR A 28 5.17 5.46 4.84
N THR A 29 6.36 4.93 5.05
CA THR A 29 6.62 3.51 4.82
C THR A 29 5.68 2.63 5.61
N GLY A 30 5.00 1.71 4.91
CA GLY A 30 4.07 0.76 5.50
C GLY A 30 2.62 1.26 5.61
N GLN A 31 2.33 2.49 5.18
CA GLN A 31 0.95 2.95 5.07
C GLN A 31 0.27 2.42 3.80
N PHE A 32 -1.05 2.48 3.79
CA PHE A 32 -1.89 2.22 2.63
C PHE A 32 -2.38 3.54 2.05
N TYR A 33 -2.04 3.82 0.82
CA TYR A 33 -2.48 4.99 0.09
C TYR A 33 -3.37 4.57 -1.08
N SER A 34 -4.30 5.40 -1.48
CA SER A 34 -5.11 5.19 -2.68
C SER A 34 -4.75 6.26 -3.71
N GLU A 35 -3.91 5.86 -4.66
CA GLU A 35 -3.35 6.78 -5.65
C GLU A 35 -4.41 7.26 -6.63
N ASN A 36 -4.41 8.56 -6.92
CA ASN A 36 -5.36 9.22 -7.80
C ASN A 36 -6.85 9.03 -7.44
N THR A 37 -7.13 8.79 -6.17
CA THR A 37 -8.50 8.76 -5.63
C THR A 37 -8.71 9.87 -4.60
N PRO A 38 -9.96 10.26 -4.31
CA PRO A 38 -10.26 11.22 -3.25
C PRO A 38 -9.83 10.78 -1.85
N MET A 39 -9.69 9.45 -1.66
CA MET A 39 -9.43 8.84 -0.36
C MET A 39 -8.01 9.04 0.16
N ARG A 40 -7.03 9.13 -0.72
CA ARG A 40 -5.61 9.34 -0.38
C ARG A 40 -5.10 8.30 0.63
N ILE A 41 -4.69 8.73 1.83
CA ILE A 41 -4.24 7.79 2.88
C ILE A 41 -5.45 7.07 3.46
N LEU A 42 -5.54 5.78 3.18
CA LEU A 42 -6.58 4.91 3.69
C LEU A 42 -6.25 4.39 5.08
N ALA A 43 -5.07 3.81 5.26
CA ALA A 43 -4.62 3.35 6.55
C ALA A 43 -3.20 3.85 6.83
N TRP A 44 -3.00 4.54 7.93
CA TRP A 44 -1.66 4.82 8.43
C TRP A 44 -0.99 3.54 8.91
N ARG A 45 0.34 3.52 8.89
CA ARG A 45 1.09 2.48 9.57
C ARG A 45 0.61 2.35 11.02
N GLY A 46 0.34 1.13 11.45
CA GLY A 46 -0.22 0.80 12.74
C GLY A 46 -1.74 0.68 12.79
N GLN A 47 -2.45 0.95 11.68
CA GLN A 47 -3.90 0.92 11.64
C GLN A 47 -4.46 -0.33 10.93
N VAL A 48 -5.65 -0.73 11.38
CA VAL A 48 -6.57 -1.62 10.68
C VAL A 48 -7.77 -0.77 10.28
N VAL A 49 -8.06 -0.67 9.00
CA VAL A 49 -9.11 0.19 8.44
C VAL A 49 -10.03 -0.64 7.55
N GLU A 50 -11.32 -0.39 7.67
CA GLU A 50 -12.33 -0.82 6.71
C GLU A 50 -12.65 0.35 5.79
N GLY A 51 -12.49 0.13 4.49
CA GLY A 51 -12.85 1.08 3.44
C GLY A 51 -14.20 0.70 2.85
N HIS A 52 -14.99 1.71 2.48
CA HIS A 52 -16.28 1.55 1.84
C HIS A 52 -16.22 2.14 0.44
N GLY A 53 -15.44 1.50 -0.42
CA GLY A 53 -15.17 1.98 -1.75
C GLY A 53 -14.32 3.27 -1.76
N ASP A 54 -14.65 4.15 -2.70
CA ASP A 54 -13.94 5.44 -2.87
C ASP A 54 -14.57 6.58 -2.05
N HIS A 55 -15.38 6.26 -1.03
CA HIS A 55 -16.24 7.26 -0.36
C HIS A 55 -15.93 7.45 1.10
N ASP A 56 -15.67 6.39 1.85
CA ASP A 56 -15.54 6.46 3.31
C ASP A 56 -14.59 5.38 3.85
N LYS A 57 -14.18 5.56 5.09
CA LYS A 57 -13.34 4.60 5.81
C LYS A 57 -13.59 4.65 7.31
N THR A 58 -13.51 3.50 7.95
CA THR A 58 -13.67 3.34 9.39
C THR A 58 -12.40 2.76 10.01
N LEU A 59 -11.89 3.38 11.05
CA LEU A 59 -10.80 2.82 11.85
C LEU A 59 -11.34 1.67 12.71
N MET A 60 -10.91 0.44 12.39
CA MET A 60 -11.33 -0.77 13.09
C MET A 60 -10.46 -1.10 14.29
N GLY A 61 -9.20 -0.71 14.25
CA GLY A 61 -8.26 -1.01 15.32
C GLY A 61 -6.84 -0.52 15.08
N THR A 62 -6.00 -0.80 16.04
CA THR A 62 -4.58 -0.45 16.02
C THR A 62 -3.73 -1.70 16.20
N ILE A 63 -2.74 -1.88 15.33
CA ILE A 63 -1.78 -2.98 15.39
C ILE A 63 -0.73 -2.68 16.46
N ALA A 64 -0.13 -1.49 16.38
CA ALA A 64 0.89 -1.00 17.29
C ALA A 64 1.10 0.50 17.10
N ASP A 65 1.94 1.09 17.93
CA ASP A 65 2.34 2.49 17.80
C ASP A 65 3.04 2.75 16.46
N ARG A 66 2.64 3.81 15.79
CA ARG A 66 3.14 4.18 14.45
C ARG A 66 4.64 4.43 14.45
N THR A 67 5.18 5.05 15.50
CA THR A 67 6.60 5.38 15.61
C THR A 67 7.42 4.12 15.84
N ALA A 68 7.00 3.27 16.77
CA ALA A 68 7.64 2.00 17.07
C ALA A 68 7.72 1.10 15.82
N LEU A 69 6.64 1.03 15.05
CA LEU A 69 6.65 0.31 13.76
C LEU A 69 7.60 0.96 12.74
N GLY A 70 7.82 2.27 12.81
CA GLY A 70 8.78 2.98 11.97
C GLY A 70 10.23 2.55 12.21
N ASP A 71 10.56 2.14 13.42
CA ASP A 71 11.92 1.73 13.78
C ASP A 71 12.33 0.38 13.15
N VAL A 72 11.37 -0.40 12.69
CA VAL A 72 11.61 -1.63 11.92
C VAL A 72 12.17 -1.33 10.52
N VAL A 73 11.91 -0.13 9.99
CA VAL A 73 12.37 0.28 8.68
C VAL A 73 13.85 0.67 8.73
N LYS A 74 14.67 -0.01 7.95
CA LYS A 74 16.12 0.24 7.87
C LYS A 74 16.38 1.44 6.96
N ALA A 75 16.96 2.51 7.51
CA ALA A 75 17.37 3.65 6.71
C ALA A 75 18.61 3.31 5.87
N ASN A 76 18.61 3.74 4.60
CA ASN A 76 19.72 3.55 3.67
C ASN A 76 20.19 2.09 3.50
N ASP A 77 19.30 1.14 3.71
CA ASP A 77 19.60 -0.29 3.57
C ASP A 77 18.42 -1.00 2.89
N TRP A 78 18.62 -2.25 2.53
CA TRP A 78 17.59 -3.08 1.95
C TRP A 78 16.50 -3.41 2.96
N ASN A 79 15.27 -3.17 2.55
CA ASN A 79 14.08 -3.58 3.28
C ASN A 79 13.31 -4.61 2.45
N GLN A 80 12.83 -5.66 3.10
CA GLN A 80 11.88 -6.56 2.48
C GLN A 80 10.49 -5.97 2.61
N TYR A 81 9.78 -5.89 1.49
CA TYR A 81 8.38 -5.47 1.48
C TYR A 81 7.50 -6.59 0.92
N ILE A 82 6.46 -6.96 1.64
CA ILE A 82 5.46 -7.93 1.21
C ILE A 82 4.11 -7.23 1.19
N VAL A 83 3.44 -7.32 0.06
CA VAL A 83 2.04 -6.91 -0.10
C VAL A 83 1.22 -8.16 -0.33
N ILE A 84 0.21 -8.38 0.50
CA ILE A 84 -0.78 -9.42 0.29
C ILE A 84 -2.08 -8.74 -0.09
N ALA A 85 -2.61 -9.07 -1.25
CA ALA A 85 -3.89 -8.59 -1.74
C ALA A 85 -4.74 -9.80 -2.13
N ARG A 86 -5.87 -9.99 -1.46
CA ARG A 86 -6.82 -11.08 -1.75
C ARG A 86 -8.25 -10.61 -1.50
N GLY A 87 -9.06 -10.63 -2.56
CA GLY A 87 -10.35 -9.94 -2.50
C GLY A 87 -10.14 -8.49 -2.09
N GLY A 88 -11.00 -7.95 -1.27
CA GLY A 88 -10.85 -6.60 -0.71
C GLY A 88 -9.85 -6.47 0.44
N THR A 89 -9.09 -7.51 0.80
CA THR A 89 -8.18 -7.47 1.95
C THR A 89 -6.75 -7.23 1.50
N PHE A 90 -6.11 -6.25 2.12
CA PHE A 90 -4.73 -5.86 1.85
C PHE A 90 -3.92 -5.82 3.15
N LEU A 91 -2.74 -6.43 3.12
CA LEU A 91 -1.79 -6.39 4.23
C LEU A 91 -0.44 -5.88 3.71
N HIS A 92 0.12 -4.92 4.42
CA HIS A 92 1.46 -4.41 4.17
C HIS A 92 2.40 -4.89 5.27
N ILE A 93 3.48 -5.56 4.88
CA ILE A 93 4.45 -6.15 5.81
C ILE A 93 5.84 -5.66 5.41
N VAL A 94 6.57 -5.09 6.35
CA VAL A 94 7.95 -4.64 6.14
C VAL A 94 8.87 -5.34 7.13
N ASN A 95 9.92 -5.98 6.61
CA ASN A 95 10.91 -6.72 7.41
C ASN A 95 10.27 -7.75 8.36
N GLY A 96 9.21 -8.41 7.91
CA GLY A 96 8.46 -9.40 8.69
C GLY A 96 7.44 -8.80 9.67
N GLN A 97 7.36 -7.48 9.80
CA GLN A 97 6.41 -6.81 10.68
C GLN A 97 5.18 -6.32 9.91
N LEU A 98 3.99 -6.67 10.39
CA LEU A 98 2.73 -6.14 9.86
C LEU A 98 2.65 -4.64 10.13
N MET A 99 2.46 -3.87 9.07
CA MET A 99 2.45 -2.40 9.12
C MET A 99 1.05 -1.81 9.05
N SER A 100 0.23 -2.27 8.14
CA SER A 100 -1.15 -1.82 7.99
C SER A 100 -2.03 -2.91 7.42
N VAL A 101 -3.31 -2.84 7.72
CA VAL A 101 -4.35 -3.69 7.16
C VAL A 101 -5.47 -2.81 6.64
N MET A 102 -5.93 -3.11 5.45
CA MET A 102 -7.12 -2.48 4.88
C MET A 102 -8.04 -3.58 4.36
N VAL A 103 -9.31 -3.45 4.68
CA VAL A 103 -10.38 -4.30 4.15
C VAL A 103 -11.36 -3.39 3.42
N ASP A 104 -11.60 -3.65 2.14
CA ASP A 104 -12.60 -2.95 1.36
C ASP A 104 -13.78 -3.90 1.11
N ASP A 105 -14.91 -3.59 1.67
CA ASP A 105 -16.12 -4.40 1.60
C ASP A 105 -17.00 -4.09 0.37
N ASP A 106 -16.66 -3.04 -0.38
CA ASP A 106 -17.41 -2.67 -1.57
C ASP A 106 -16.87 -3.45 -2.81
N PRO A 107 -17.66 -4.38 -3.36
CA PRO A 107 -17.24 -5.13 -4.54
C PRO A 107 -17.11 -4.26 -5.80
N ALA A 108 -17.70 -3.07 -5.81
CA ALA A 108 -17.60 -2.10 -6.90
C ALA A 108 -16.39 -1.17 -6.76
N SER A 109 -15.69 -1.22 -5.64
CA SER A 109 -14.51 -0.40 -5.38
C SER A 109 -13.42 -0.62 -6.43
N SER A 110 -12.73 0.45 -6.78
CA SER A 110 -11.53 0.38 -7.63
C SER A 110 -10.44 -0.51 -7.04
N ASN A 111 -10.40 -0.67 -5.72
CA ASN A 111 -9.45 -1.52 -5.02
C ASN A 111 -9.70 -3.03 -5.25
N ASN A 112 -10.92 -3.41 -5.64
CA ASN A 112 -11.35 -4.80 -5.84
C ASN A 112 -11.32 -5.23 -7.31
N GLN A 113 -10.87 -4.38 -8.20
CA GLN A 113 -10.82 -4.68 -9.63
C GLN A 113 -9.49 -5.30 -10.04
N ALA A 114 -9.52 -6.14 -11.07
CA ALA A 114 -8.30 -6.61 -11.70
C ALA A 114 -7.55 -5.44 -12.33
N GLY A 115 -6.24 -5.42 -12.20
CA GLY A 115 -5.44 -4.30 -12.68
C GLY A 115 -3.98 -4.66 -12.91
N LEU A 116 -3.18 -3.62 -13.11
CA LEU A 116 -1.75 -3.72 -13.32
C LEU A 116 -1.01 -3.67 -11.97
N PHE A 117 0.22 -4.11 -12.00
CA PHE A 117 1.17 -3.97 -10.90
C PHE A 117 2.31 -3.06 -11.36
N GLY A 118 2.68 -2.10 -10.54
CA GLY A 118 3.75 -1.17 -10.85
C GLY A 118 4.55 -0.73 -9.63
N ILE A 119 5.72 -0.16 -9.90
CA ILE A 119 6.55 0.51 -8.90
C ILE A 119 6.58 1.98 -9.26
N GLU A 120 6.08 2.81 -8.37
CA GLU A 120 6.09 4.25 -8.54
C GLU A 120 7.45 4.83 -8.19
N ILE A 121 7.89 5.77 -9.02
CA ILE A 121 9.10 6.55 -8.81
C ILE A 121 8.73 8.01 -8.91
N GLU A 122 8.70 8.70 -7.78
CA GLU A 122 8.46 10.14 -7.75
C GLU A 122 9.68 10.95 -8.20
N ALA A 123 9.41 12.18 -8.61
CA ALA A 123 10.44 13.11 -9.09
C ALA A 123 11.63 13.20 -8.12
N MET A 124 12.84 13.17 -8.66
CA MET A 124 14.12 13.26 -7.95
C MET A 124 14.39 12.08 -6.97
N THR A 125 13.61 11.03 -7.02
CA THR A 125 13.81 9.82 -6.21
C THR A 125 14.60 8.78 -6.98
N LYS A 126 15.55 8.13 -6.30
CA LYS A 126 16.25 6.95 -6.82
C LYS A 126 15.79 5.74 -6.04
N VAL A 127 15.19 4.79 -6.75
CA VAL A 127 14.72 3.53 -6.19
C VAL A 127 15.56 2.39 -6.73
N SER A 128 15.95 1.47 -5.86
CA SER A 128 16.58 0.21 -6.25
C SER A 128 15.72 -0.93 -5.74
N VAL A 129 15.39 -1.86 -6.62
CA VAL A 129 14.56 -3.02 -6.31
C VAL A 129 15.26 -4.28 -6.75
N ARG A 130 15.13 -5.35 -5.96
CA ARG A 130 15.66 -6.68 -6.30
C ARG A 130 14.74 -7.77 -5.79
N ASN A 131 14.85 -8.98 -6.34
CA ASN A 131 14.13 -10.17 -5.91
C ASN A 131 12.60 -9.93 -5.90
N ILE A 132 12.08 -9.46 -7.04
CA ILE A 132 10.63 -9.26 -7.19
C ILE A 132 9.98 -10.64 -7.43
N TRP A 133 9.04 -10.99 -6.57
CA TRP A 133 8.26 -12.22 -6.67
C TRP A 133 6.78 -11.90 -6.65
N VAL A 134 6.03 -12.56 -7.51
CA VAL A 134 4.57 -12.50 -7.53
C VAL A 134 4.04 -13.92 -7.37
N LYS A 135 3.12 -14.09 -6.42
CA LYS A 135 2.38 -15.33 -6.22
C LYS A 135 0.89 -15.04 -6.38
N VAL A 136 0.27 -15.71 -7.34
CA VAL A 136 -1.19 -15.68 -7.46
C VAL A 136 -1.79 -16.53 -6.34
N ILE A 137 -2.78 -15.98 -5.64
CA ILE A 137 -3.51 -16.62 -4.56
C ILE A 137 -4.91 -16.92 -5.11
N GLU A 138 -5.26 -18.19 -5.17
CA GLU A 138 -6.59 -18.66 -5.58
C GLU A 138 -7.60 -18.54 -4.45
#